data_344359c211b4f74ef0cef3d858f709af
#
_entry.id   344359c211b4f74ef0cef3d858f709af
#
_cell.length_a   1.000
_cell.length_b   1.000
_cell.length_c   1.000
_cell.angle_alpha   90.00
_cell.angle_beta   90.00
_cell.angle_gamma   90.00
#
_symmetry.space_group_name_H-M   'P 1'
#
loop_
_entity.id
_entity.type
_entity.pdbx_description
1 polymer ?
#
loop_
_entity_poly.entity_id
_entity_poly.type
_entity_poly.pdbx_seq_one_letter_code
_entity_poly.pdbx_strand_id
1 'polypeptide(L)'
;MGPCGHAAIGPRGNTLIKRLLFALLALSLAVVARADGFTKPKVRAITAFVRLDRASTDTQIGSALQVLRAARDEFRKQGYEVQTIRIVTQPLPELLAGLSEAQALEYLQSLDHLATKEGFTPNVGPAMSRDSDDPRYVRLLEKVLATLPTVQASTIIAGEDGIHWKVISESAALVHYVTGHSPHSQGNFNFTATAMVQPYGPFFPGTWHAGPGKRLSVGFEGANIVQEVFATTHGDFQRSVTELTQQLTIHAKVAESIGERVAASQGWTFMGVDPTPAPLGDVSMGAAMETYTGARFGASGTLTAALVITTAVKAVPVKQVGYAGLMVPVLEDKRLAQRWAEGSFNTDDLLAYSAVCGTGLDAVPFPGDISIEQMARIMGDVASLAWKWKKPLSARLQPVQGAKAGDATQFNSPYLFNTTLRPY
;
A
#
# COMPACT_ATOMS: atom_id res chain seq x y z
N MET A 1 -13.35 56.90 55.43
CA MET A 1 -12.19 56.28 56.07
C MET A 1 -12.56 54.85 56.43
N GLY A 2 -11.97 53.85 55.81
CA GLY A 2 -12.12 52.44 56.11
C GLY A 2 -11.30 51.64 55.13
N PRO A 3 -10.44 50.72 55.57
CA PRO A 3 -9.33 50.21 54.78
C PRO A 3 -9.71 49.00 53.89
N CYS A 4 -8.98 48.91 52.77
CA CYS A 4 -9.02 47.80 51.83
C CYS A 4 -8.53 46.48 52.48
N GLY A 5 -9.35 45.43 52.41
CA GLY A 5 -8.97 44.09 52.78
C GLY A 5 -8.27 43.37 51.62
N HIS A 6 -7.01 43.03 51.82
CA HIS A 6 -6.25 42.09 50.97
C HIS A 6 -6.74 40.66 51.24
N ALA A 7 -7.34 40.03 50.26
CA ALA A 7 -7.64 38.59 50.32
C ALA A 7 -6.37 37.82 49.93
N ALA A 8 -5.78 37.07 50.89
CA ALA A 8 -4.68 36.16 50.69
C ALA A 8 -5.17 34.91 49.88
N ILE A 9 -4.57 34.67 48.74
CA ILE A 9 -4.80 33.45 47.96
C ILE A 9 -4.03 32.31 48.68
N GLY A 10 -4.79 31.39 49.25
CA GLY A 10 -4.25 30.24 49.99
C GLY A 10 -3.64 29.15 49.08
N PRO A 11 -2.89 28.21 49.60
CA PRO A 11 -1.99 27.27 48.89
C PRO A 11 -2.73 26.10 48.17
N ARG A 12 -4.01 26.21 47.83
CA ARG A 12 -4.80 25.13 47.23
C ARG A 12 -4.63 24.99 45.69
N GLY A 13 -4.12 25.99 44.98
CA GLY A 13 -3.92 25.98 43.54
C GLY A 13 -2.75 25.07 43.08
N ASN A 14 -1.70 24.96 43.87
CA ASN A 14 -0.50 24.19 43.49
C ASN A 14 -0.68 22.68 43.59
N THR A 15 -1.63 22.19 44.35
CA THR A 15 -1.89 20.73 44.50
C THR A 15 -2.67 20.15 43.34
N LEU A 16 -3.55 20.94 42.73
CA LEU A 16 -4.36 20.50 41.58
C LEU A 16 -3.48 20.41 40.30
N ILE A 17 -2.62 21.41 40.10
CA ILE A 17 -1.69 21.43 38.96
C ILE A 17 -0.66 20.30 39.06
N LYS A 18 -0.14 20.03 40.25
CA LYS A 18 0.78 18.89 40.49
C LYS A 18 0.09 17.55 40.27
N ARG A 19 -1.18 17.39 40.65
CA ARG A 19 -1.95 16.17 40.42
C ARG A 19 -2.30 15.97 38.92
N LEU A 20 -2.60 17.03 38.18
CA LEU A 20 -2.78 16.97 36.72
C LEU A 20 -1.49 16.65 35.97
N LEU A 21 -0.37 17.25 36.35
CA LEU A 21 0.96 16.92 35.78
C LEU A 21 1.41 15.48 36.11
N PHE A 22 1.15 15.00 37.34
CA PHE A 22 1.40 13.60 37.69
C PHE A 22 0.50 12.63 36.97
N ALA A 23 -0.78 12.97 36.75
CA ALA A 23 -1.71 12.15 35.95
C ALA A 23 -1.32 12.11 34.49
N LEU A 24 -0.90 13.22 33.89
CA LEU A 24 -0.38 13.29 32.52
C LEU A 24 0.95 12.53 32.36
N LEU A 25 1.85 12.62 33.33
CA LEU A 25 3.12 11.87 33.34
C LEU A 25 2.88 10.36 33.54
N ALA A 26 1.95 9.99 34.42
CA ALA A 26 1.56 8.60 34.63
C ALA A 26 0.83 8.00 33.41
N LEU A 27 0.04 8.80 32.70
CA LEU A 27 -0.60 8.39 31.45
C LEU A 27 0.44 8.18 30.34
N SER A 28 1.44 9.06 30.23
CA SER A 28 2.52 8.93 29.25
C SER A 28 3.45 7.74 29.58
N LEU A 29 3.73 7.46 30.84
CA LEU A 29 4.50 6.29 31.29
C LEU A 29 3.72 4.97 31.09
N ALA A 30 2.40 4.99 31.32
CA ALA A 30 1.55 3.82 31.05
C ALA A 30 1.42 3.48 29.56
N VAL A 31 1.44 4.49 28.69
CA VAL A 31 1.46 4.31 27.21
C VAL A 31 2.80 3.73 26.76
N VAL A 32 3.92 4.19 27.32
CA VAL A 32 5.27 3.66 26.99
C VAL A 32 5.46 2.23 27.52
N ALA A 33 4.97 1.91 28.73
CA ALA A 33 5.08 0.56 29.30
C ALA A 33 4.23 -0.49 28.56
N ARG A 34 3.15 -0.06 27.86
CA ARG A 34 2.29 -0.97 27.09
C ARG A 34 2.83 -1.24 25.66
N ALA A 35 3.70 -0.39 25.16
CA ALA A 35 4.40 -0.60 23.89
C ALA A 35 5.43 -1.76 23.94
N ASP A 36 5.95 -2.07 25.12
CA ASP A 36 6.96 -3.12 25.30
C ASP A 36 6.40 -4.55 25.17
N GLY A 37 5.07 -4.72 25.04
CA GLY A 37 4.42 -6.02 24.89
C GLY A 37 4.03 -6.41 23.46
N PHE A 38 4.03 -5.46 22.50
CA PHE A 38 3.65 -5.72 21.11
C PHE A 38 4.87 -5.94 20.21
N THR A 39 4.73 -6.91 19.28
CA THR A 39 5.77 -7.16 18.28
C THR A 39 5.85 -5.98 17.30
N LYS A 40 7.03 -5.41 17.09
CA LYS A 40 7.22 -4.32 16.14
C LYS A 40 6.80 -4.73 14.73
N PRO A 41 6.09 -3.86 13.98
CA PRO A 41 5.82 -4.09 12.58
C PRO A 41 7.12 -4.00 11.78
N LYS A 42 7.14 -4.60 10.59
CA LYS A 42 8.21 -4.36 9.64
C LYS A 42 7.95 -3.08 8.85
N VAL A 43 9.00 -2.43 8.38
CA VAL A 43 8.88 -1.40 7.35
C VAL A 43 8.79 -2.11 5.99
N ARG A 44 7.59 -2.14 5.42
CA ARG A 44 7.32 -2.80 4.13
C ARG A 44 8.10 -2.15 3.01
N ALA A 45 8.12 -0.81 3.00
CA ALA A 45 8.78 -0.05 1.96
C ALA A 45 9.25 1.31 2.45
N ILE A 46 10.46 1.68 2.04
CA ILE A 46 10.93 3.06 1.98
C ILE A 46 10.99 3.42 0.51
N THR A 47 10.26 4.47 0.10
CA THR A 47 10.05 4.78 -1.31
C THR A 47 10.54 6.18 -1.64
N ALA A 48 11.49 6.27 -2.56
CA ALA A 48 12.00 7.51 -3.14
C ALA A 48 11.28 7.81 -4.46
N PHE A 49 10.90 9.06 -4.65
CA PHE A 49 10.24 9.56 -5.87
C PHE A 49 11.17 10.56 -6.56
N VAL A 50 11.52 10.25 -7.80
CA VAL A 50 12.53 10.98 -8.57
C VAL A 50 12.02 11.20 -9.99
N ARG A 51 12.12 12.44 -10.46
CA ARG A 51 11.96 12.70 -11.90
C ARG A 51 13.26 12.38 -12.59
N LEU A 52 13.31 11.27 -13.31
CA LEU A 52 14.51 10.82 -14.03
C LEU A 52 14.69 11.63 -15.33
N ASP A 53 15.92 12.06 -15.54
CA ASP A 53 16.43 12.49 -16.83
C ASP A 53 17.30 11.37 -17.39
N ARG A 54 17.00 10.93 -18.62
CA ARG A 54 17.68 9.79 -19.25
C ARG A 54 19.20 9.98 -19.40
N ALA A 55 19.65 11.24 -19.55
CA ALA A 55 21.08 11.52 -19.64
C ALA A 55 21.82 11.39 -18.29
N SER A 56 21.10 11.39 -17.17
CA SER A 56 21.68 11.36 -15.82
C SER A 56 21.02 10.31 -14.91
N THR A 57 20.35 9.30 -15.49
CA THR A 57 19.63 8.25 -14.78
C THR A 57 20.46 7.60 -13.66
N ASP A 58 21.67 7.15 -13.96
CA ASP A 58 22.55 6.45 -13.00
C ASP A 58 22.90 7.35 -11.80
N THR A 59 23.21 8.61 -12.06
CA THR A 59 23.52 9.60 -11.00
C THR A 59 22.30 9.87 -10.12
N GLN A 60 21.13 10.01 -10.73
CA GLN A 60 19.88 10.28 -10.01
C GLN A 60 19.43 9.05 -9.19
N ILE A 61 19.54 7.84 -9.74
CA ILE A 61 19.30 6.58 -9.01
C ILE A 61 20.29 6.44 -7.86
N GLY A 62 21.59 6.71 -8.09
CA GLY A 62 22.61 6.73 -7.05
C GLY A 62 22.24 7.66 -5.87
N SER A 63 21.79 8.87 -6.17
CA SER A 63 21.31 9.82 -5.15
C SER A 63 20.06 9.30 -4.41
N ALA A 64 19.13 8.64 -5.11
CA ALA A 64 17.96 8.03 -4.49
C ALA A 64 18.36 6.85 -3.59
N LEU A 65 19.29 6.01 -4.00
CA LEU A 65 19.79 4.89 -3.20
C LEU A 65 20.50 5.38 -1.95
N GLN A 66 21.21 6.50 -2.01
CA GLN A 66 21.86 7.08 -0.84
C GLN A 66 20.85 7.43 0.26
N VAL A 67 19.77 8.17 -0.06
CA VAL A 67 18.74 8.52 0.94
C VAL A 67 17.96 7.29 1.42
N LEU A 68 17.66 6.34 0.54
CA LEU A 68 16.96 5.11 0.89
C LEU A 68 17.76 4.23 1.84
N ARG A 69 19.07 4.07 1.59
CA ARG A 69 19.98 3.31 2.44
C ARG A 69 20.18 4.00 3.78
N ALA A 70 20.32 5.32 3.81
CA ALA A 70 20.40 6.09 5.06
C ALA A 70 19.13 5.93 5.90
N ALA A 71 17.95 6.02 5.29
CA ALA A 71 16.68 5.81 5.98
C ALA A 71 16.56 4.37 6.51
N ARG A 72 16.90 3.36 5.70
CA ARG A 72 16.93 1.95 6.11
C ARG A 72 17.82 1.72 7.33
N ASP A 73 19.01 2.32 7.35
CA ASP A 73 19.95 2.16 8.45
C ASP A 73 19.44 2.84 9.74
N GLU A 74 18.76 3.99 9.64
CA GLU A 74 18.12 4.63 10.80
C GLU A 74 16.95 3.78 11.35
N PHE A 75 16.13 3.17 10.48
CA PHE A 75 15.10 2.23 10.93
C PHE A 75 15.70 1.01 11.64
N ARG A 76 16.78 0.44 11.09
CA ARG A 76 17.48 -0.70 11.70
C ARG A 76 18.07 -0.36 13.07
N LYS A 77 18.63 0.85 13.26
CA LYS A 77 19.09 1.33 14.56
C LYS A 77 17.97 1.40 15.59
N GLN A 78 16.74 1.65 15.14
CA GLN A 78 15.55 1.63 15.99
C GLN A 78 14.91 0.24 16.13
N GLY A 79 15.56 -0.81 15.63
CA GLY A 79 15.12 -2.20 15.74
C GLY A 79 13.98 -2.59 14.78
N TYR A 80 13.79 -1.87 13.66
CA TYR A 80 12.86 -2.24 12.61
C TYR A 80 13.56 -3.03 11.50
N GLU A 81 12.93 -4.12 11.06
CA GLU A 81 13.28 -4.77 9.80
C GLU A 81 12.73 -3.94 8.63
N VAL A 82 13.57 -3.67 7.63
CA VAL A 82 13.15 -3.01 6.37
C VAL A 82 13.20 -4.04 5.26
N GLN A 83 12.05 -4.32 4.65
CA GLN A 83 11.91 -5.36 3.63
C GLN A 83 12.37 -4.89 2.25
N THR A 84 11.92 -3.71 1.80
CA THR A 84 12.23 -3.21 0.47
C THR A 84 12.57 -1.72 0.46
N ILE A 85 13.47 -1.35 -0.45
CA ILE A 85 13.68 0.04 -0.87
C ILE A 85 13.22 0.18 -2.32
N ARG A 86 12.54 1.28 -2.63
CA ARG A 86 11.82 1.45 -3.89
C ARG A 86 12.09 2.81 -4.51
N ILE A 87 12.12 2.86 -5.84
CA ILE A 87 12.30 4.12 -6.60
C ILE A 87 11.14 4.26 -7.58
N VAL A 88 10.45 5.41 -7.53
CA VAL A 88 9.30 5.75 -8.38
C VAL A 88 9.67 6.91 -9.29
N THR A 89 9.31 6.77 -10.56
CA THR A 89 9.54 7.81 -11.56
C THR A 89 8.27 8.64 -11.84
N GLN A 90 8.41 9.66 -12.68
CA GLN A 90 7.28 10.33 -13.33
C GLN A 90 6.46 9.35 -14.19
N PRO A 91 5.27 9.77 -14.68
CA PRO A 91 4.48 8.99 -15.63
C PRO A 91 5.29 8.49 -16.82
N LEU A 92 5.03 7.27 -17.25
CA LEU A 92 5.79 6.61 -18.30
C LEU A 92 5.87 7.41 -19.62
N PRO A 93 4.78 8.08 -20.10
CA PRO A 93 4.85 8.94 -21.27
C PRO A 93 5.84 10.10 -21.16
N GLU A 94 6.00 10.66 -19.95
CA GLU A 94 6.98 11.74 -19.69
C GLU A 94 8.42 11.19 -19.66
N LEU A 95 8.61 10.03 -19.06
CA LEU A 95 9.92 9.38 -18.95
C LEU A 95 10.48 8.99 -20.34
N LEU A 96 9.61 8.49 -21.22
CA LEU A 96 9.98 7.93 -22.51
C LEU A 96 9.69 8.88 -23.70
N ALA A 97 9.37 10.15 -23.44
CA ALA A 97 9.06 11.10 -24.49
C ALA A 97 10.16 11.18 -25.57
N GLY A 98 9.76 11.11 -26.85
CA GLY A 98 10.67 11.20 -27.99
C GLY A 98 11.45 9.93 -28.33
N LEU A 99 11.29 8.84 -27.57
CA LEU A 99 11.91 7.55 -27.90
C LEU A 99 11.04 6.72 -28.85
N SER A 100 11.69 5.98 -29.74
CA SER A 100 11.09 4.86 -30.44
C SER A 100 10.78 3.72 -29.45
N GLU A 101 9.93 2.77 -29.83
CA GLU A 101 9.60 1.62 -28.98
C GLU A 101 10.86 0.80 -28.61
N ALA A 102 11.75 0.59 -29.58
CA ALA A 102 13.00 -0.15 -29.34
C ALA A 102 13.89 0.57 -28.30
N GLN A 103 14.07 1.89 -28.44
CA GLN A 103 14.85 2.69 -27.49
C GLN A 103 14.20 2.73 -26.10
N ALA A 104 12.87 2.79 -26.04
CA ALA A 104 12.12 2.77 -24.78
C ALA A 104 12.30 1.43 -24.05
N LEU A 105 12.23 0.31 -24.79
CA LEU A 105 12.46 -1.03 -24.23
C LEU A 105 13.90 -1.19 -23.73
N GLU A 106 14.90 -0.77 -24.51
CA GLU A 106 16.30 -0.78 -24.10
C GLU A 106 16.56 0.02 -22.83
N TYR A 107 15.96 1.21 -22.72
CA TYR A 107 16.05 2.04 -21.52
C TYR A 107 15.45 1.33 -20.27
N LEU A 108 14.27 0.71 -20.41
CA LEU A 108 13.62 -0.02 -19.32
C LEU A 108 14.39 -1.31 -18.95
N GLN A 109 15.01 -1.99 -19.91
CA GLN A 109 15.92 -3.10 -19.66
C GLN A 109 17.14 -2.68 -18.85
N SER A 110 17.73 -1.52 -19.19
CA SER A 110 18.85 -0.94 -18.44
C SER A 110 18.44 -0.59 -16.99
N LEU A 111 17.25 -0.07 -16.79
CA LEU A 111 16.69 0.22 -15.47
C LEU A 111 16.46 -1.07 -14.66
N ASP A 112 15.92 -2.12 -15.27
CA ASP A 112 15.72 -3.45 -14.64
C ASP A 112 17.06 -4.07 -14.22
N HIS A 113 18.07 -4.00 -15.11
CA HIS A 113 19.41 -4.49 -14.80
C HIS A 113 20.03 -3.73 -13.62
N LEU A 114 19.93 -2.39 -13.62
CA LEU A 114 20.41 -1.54 -12.53
C LEU A 114 19.67 -1.86 -11.22
N ALA A 115 18.37 -2.06 -11.28
CA ALA A 115 17.54 -2.41 -10.14
C ALA A 115 17.95 -3.76 -9.51
N THR A 116 18.19 -4.76 -10.34
CA THR A 116 18.69 -6.08 -9.93
C THR A 116 20.05 -5.96 -9.27
N LYS A 117 20.98 -5.24 -9.90
CA LYS A 117 22.34 -5.03 -9.39
C LYS A 117 22.39 -4.33 -8.05
N GLU A 118 21.60 -3.26 -7.88
CA GLU A 118 21.64 -2.38 -6.71
C GLU A 118 20.63 -2.79 -5.60
N GLY A 119 19.73 -3.72 -5.88
CA GLY A 119 18.76 -4.27 -4.92
C GLY A 119 17.65 -3.29 -4.56
N PHE A 120 17.00 -2.67 -5.56
CA PHE A 120 15.81 -1.86 -5.39
C PHE A 120 14.71 -2.30 -6.35
N THR A 121 13.46 -1.88 -6.09
CA THR A 121 12.34 -2.11 -7.00
C THR A 121 11.97 -0.80 -7.70
N PRO A 122 12.01 -0.71 -9.04
CA PRO A 122 11.58 0.46 -9.79
C PRO A 122 10.09 0.41 -10.10
N ASN A 123 9.42 1.57 -10.05
CA ASN A 123 8.08 1.77 -10.61
C ASN A 123 8.12 2.95 -11.58
N VAL A 124 7.75 2.69 -12.83
CA VAL A 124 7.88 3.66 -13.92
C VAL A 124 6.65 4.55 -14.10
N GLY A 125 5.81 4.62 -13.07
CA GLY A 125 4.61 5.44 -13.05
C GLY A 125 3.49 4.90 -13.96
N PRO A 126 2.37 5.64 -14.11
CA PRO A 126 1.27 5.22 -14.95
C PRO A 126 1.61 5.36 -16.44
N ALA A 127 1.19 4.36 -17.24
CA ALA A 127 1.32 4.36 -18.69
C ALA A 127 0.21 5.20 -19.38
N MET A 128 -0.98 5.19 -18.80
CA MET A 128 -2.10 6.05 -19.18
C MET A 128 -2.78 6.56 -17.91
N SER A 129 -3.19 7.84 -17.94
CA SER A 129 -3.88 8.51 -16.84
C SER A 129 -5.25 9.06 -17.24
N ARG A 130 -5.57 9.09 -18.52
CA ARG A 130 -6.82 9.60 -19.13
C ARG A 130 -7.12 8.89 -20.43
N ASP A 131 -8.38 8.93 -20.84
CA ASP A 131 -8.83 8.34 -22.11
C ASP A 131 -8.22 9.02 -23.35
N SER A 132 -7.76 10.26 -23.22
CA SER A 132 -7.04 11.00 -24.28
C SER A 132 -5.59 10.57 -24.49
N ASP A 133 -5.00 9.83 -23.52
CA ASP A 133 -3.60 9.44 -23.59
C ASP A 133 -3.34 8.40 -24.67
N ASP A 134 -2.10 8.33 -25.15
CA ASP A 134 -1.66 7.40 -26.19
C ASP A 134 -1.52 5.98 -25.62
N PRO A 135 -2.28 4.99 -26.10
CA PRO A 135 -2.22 3.62 -25.58
C PRO A 135 -0.92 2.88 -25.94
N ARG A 136 -0.04 3.44 -26.79
CA ARG A 136 1.25 2.81 -27.13
C ARG A 136 2.10 2.48 -25.90
N TYR A 137 1.97 3.25 -24.81
CA TYR A 137 2.74 3.02 -23.59
C TYR A 137 2.18 1.84 -22.78
N VAL A 138 0.88 1.55 -22.85
CA VAL A 138 0.29 0.33 -22.31
C VAL A 138 0.77 -0.88 -23.10
N ARG A 139 0.77 -0.80 -24.44
CA ARG A 139 1.30 -1.87 -25.31
C ARG A 139 2.81 -2.11 -25.12
N LEU A 140 3.59 -1.09 -24.79
CA LEU A 140 4.98 -1.27 -24.40
C LEU A 140 5.08 -2.03 -23.07
N LEU A 141 4.22 -1.71 -22.09
CA LEU A 141 4.18 -2.43 -20.81
C LEU A 141 3.83 -3.91 -20.95
N GLU A 142 3.07 -4.32 -21.95
CA GLU A 142 2.83 -5.74 -22.27
C GLU A 142 4.15 -6.51 -22.39
N LYS A 143 5.10 -5.97 -23.17
CA LYS A 143 6.42 -6.57 -23.38
C LYS A 143 7.29 -6.47 -22.14
N VAL A 144 7.27 -5.31 -21.46
CA VAL A 144 8.06 -5.05 -20.26
C VAL A 144 7.68 -5.99 -19.13
N LEU A 145 6.40 -6.08 -18.80
CA LEU A 145 5.92 -6.90 -17.67
C LEU A 145 5.96 -8.41 -17.96
N ALA A 146 5.95 -8.79 -19.23
CA ALA A 146 6.15 -10.18 -19.63
C ALA A 146 7.61 -10.65 -19.44
N THR A 147 8.60 -9.75 -19.51
CA THR A 147 10.01 -10.11 -19.61
C THR A 147 10.92 -9.53 -18.54
N LEU A 148 10.59 -8.37 -17.96
CA LEU A 148 11.43 -7.69 -16.96
C LEU A 148 10.90 -7.97 -15.55
N PRO A 149 11.66 -8.65 -14.69
CA PRO A 149 11.16 -9.16 -13.42
C PRO A 149 11.01 -8.08 -12.33
N THR A 150 11.74 -6.95 -12.40
CA THR A 150 11.76 -5.96 -11.32
C THR A 150 10.89 -4.74 -11.60
N VAL A 151 10.68 -4.40 -12.89
CA VAL A 151 9.93 -3.20 -13.28
C VAL A 151 8.46 -3.33 -12.95
N GLN A 152 7.95 -2.34 -12.23
CA GLN A 152 6.52 -2.24 -11.91
C GLN A 152 5.90 -1.01 -12.56
N ALA A 153 4.61 -1.09 -12.86
CA ALA A 153 3.88 -0.02 -13.53
C ALA A 153 2.38 -0.05 -13.20
N SER A 154 1.69 1.01 -13.59
CA SER A 154 0.25 1.15 -13.38
C SER A 154 -0.43 1.89 -14.54
N THR A 155 -1.74 1.93 -14.45
CA THR A 155 -2.61 2.87 -15.19
C THR A 155 -3.55 3.57 -14.20
N ILE A 156 -4.16 4.68 -14.60
CA ILE A 156 -5.16 5.39 -13.78
C ILE A 156 -6.53 5.24 -14.45
N ILE A 157 -7.38 4.37 -13.90
CA ILE A 157 -8.70 4.04 -14.42
C ILE A 157 -9.82 4.96 -13.92
N ALA A 158 -9.56 5.78 -12.90
CA ALA A 158 -10.44 6.87 -12.48
C ALA A 158 -9.65 7.97 -11.76
N GLY A 159 -10.02 9.22 -12.02
CA GLY A 159 -9.48 10.43 -11.43
C GLY A 159 -10.59 11.40 -11.00
N GLU A 160 -10.23 12.61 -10.62
CA GLU A 160 -11.22 13.65 -10.29
C GLU A 160 -12.09 14.02 -11.51
N ASP A 161 -11.55 13.86 -12.72
CA ASP A 161 -12.21 14.09 -14.01
C ASP A 161 -13.18 12.98 -14.43
N GLY A 162 -13.21 11.85 -13.73
CA GLY A 162 -14.16 10.77 -14.00
C GLY A 162 -13.55 9.38 -14.11
N ILE A 163 -14.30 8.45 -14.68
CA ILE A 163 -13.88 7.08 -14.97
C ILE A 163 -13.34 7.02 -16.41
N HIS A 164 -12.17 6.41 -16.58
CA HIS A 164 -11.43 6.36 -17.84
C HIS A 164 -11.66 5.01 -18.53
N TRP A 165 -12.73 4.91 -19.28
CA TRP A 165 -13.20 3.65 -19.89
C TRP A 165 -12.24 3.05 -20.92
N LYS A 166 -11.57 3.91 -21.71
CA LYS A 166 -10.53 3.45 -22.65
C LYS A 166 -9.32 2.92 -21.88
N VAL A 167 -8.89 3.59 -20.79
CA VAL A 167 -7.80 3.11 -19.96
C VAL A 167 -8.14 1.77 -19.31
N ILE A 168 -9.40 1.56 -18.88
CA ILE A 168 -9.89 0.27 -18.37
C ILE A 168 -9.73 -0.82 -19.44
N SER A 169 -10.17 -0.57 -20.65
CA SER A 169 -10.09 -1.53 -21.76
C SER A 169 -8.65 -1.90 -22.09
N GLU A 170 -7.76 -0.91 -22.21
CA GLU A 170 -6.34 -1.13 -22.49
C GLU A 170 -5.65 -1.86 -21.31
N SER A 171 -6.02 -1.57 -20.07
CA SER A 171 -5.49 -2.27 -18.89
C SER A 171 -5.90 -3.74 -18.84
N ALA A 172 -7.16 -4.05 -19.19
CA ALA A 172 -7.63 -5.43 -19.26
C ALA A 172 -6.94 -6.22 -20.38
N ALA A 173 -6.70 -5.60 -21.54
CA ALA A 173 -5.94 -6.18 -22.63
C ALA A 173 -4.48 -6.46 -22.23
N LEU A 174 -3.84 -5.52 -21.52
CA LEU A 174 -2.49 -5.71 -20.96
C LEU A 174 -2.43 -6.91 -20.01
N VAL A 175 -3.36 -6.99 -19.05
CA VAL A 175 -3.41 -8.12 -18.09
C VAL A 175 -3.55 -9.45 -18.85
N HIS A 176 -4.43 -9.50 -19.86
CA HIS A 176 -4.61 -10.70 -20.70
C HIS A 176 -3.32 -11.07 -21.43
N TYR A 177 -2.64 -10.10 -22.05
CA TYR A 177 -1.38 -10.35 -22.74
C TYR A 177 -0.31 -10.90 -21.79
N VAL A 178 -0.08 -10.23 -20.66
CA VAL A 178 0.94 -10.61 -19.67
C VAL A 178 0.65 -11.99 -19.08
N THR A 179 -0.62 -12.36 -18.90
CA THR A 179 -1.03 -13.70 -18.46
C THR A 179 -0.47 -14.78 -19.35
N GLY A 180 -0.55 -14.60 -20.67
CA GLY A 180 -0.09 -15.59 -21.66
C GLY A 180 1.41 -15.55 -21.97
N HIS A 181 2.12 -14.48 -21.61
CA HIS A 181 3.49 -14.23 -22.06
C HIS A 181 4.52 -14.11 -20.93
N SER A 182 4.09 -14.14 -19.66
CA SER A 182 5.03 -14.12 -18.52
C SER A 182 5.17 -15.51 -17.87
N PRO A 183 6.33 -15.84 -17.32
CA PRO A 183 6.54 -17.13 -16.63
C PRO A 183 5.51 -17.31 -15.51
N HIS A 184 4.83 -18.45 -15.47
CA HIS A 184 3.79 -18.78 -14.48
C HIS A 184 2.66 -17.74 -14.40
N SER A 185 2.42 -16.93 -15.44
CA SER A 185 1.46 -15.81 -15.47
C SER A 185 1.69 -14.74 -14.38
N GLN A 186 2.85 -14.73 -13.74
CA GLN A 186 3.07 -13.87 -12.55
C GLN A 186 3.56 -12.45 -12.87
N GLY A 187 3.79 -12.11 -14.14
CA GLY A 187 4.12 -10.73 -14.54
C GLY A 187 3.06 -9.71 -14.18
N ASN A 188 1.79 -10.13 -14.10
CA ASN A 188 0.68 -9.29 -13.64
C ASN A 188 0.83 -8.83 -12.18
N PHE A 189 1.66 -9.50 -11.37
CA PHE A 189 1.98 -9.04 -10.02
C PHE A 189 2.67 -7.67 -10.00
N ASN A 190 3.33 -7.31 -11.08
CA ASN A 190 4.02 -6.02 -11.25
C ASN A 190 3.15 -4.93 -11.86
N PHE A 191 1.83 -5.17 -12.04
CA PHE A 191 0.89 -4.23 -12.61
C PHE A 191 -0.35 -4.02 -11.74
N THR A 192 -0.87 -2.81 -11.72
CA THR A 192 -2.21 -2.52 -11.19
C THR A 192 -2.90 -1.38 -11.95
N ALA A 193 -4.21 -1.50 -12.12
CA ALA A 193 -5.06 -0.40 -12.53
C ALA A 193 -5.53 0.37 -11.28
N THR A 194 -5.20 1.65 -11.15
CA THR A 194 -5.49 2.48 -9.97
C THR A 194 -6.66 3.43 -10.21
N ALA A 195 -7.45 3.66 -9.19
CA ALA A 195 -8.57 4.59 -9.21
C ALA A 195 -8.45 5.55 -8.01
N MET A 196 -8.52 6.86 -8.24
CA MET A 196 -8.46 7.92 -7.23
C MET A 196 -7.19 7.90 -6.35
N VAL A 197 -6.15 7.13 -6.72
CA VAL A 197 -4.88 7.07 -5.98
C VAL A 197 -4.09 8.35 -6.22
N GLN A 198 -3.60 8.96 -5.16
CA GLN A 198 -2.77 10.15 -5.21
C GLN A 198 -1.28 9.79 -5.37
N PRO A 199 -0.41 10.69 -5.88
CA PRO A 199 1.01 10.45 -5.97
C PRO A 199 1.66 10.25 -4.60
N TYR A 200 2.86 9.71 -4.58
CA TYR A 200 3.73 9.57 -3.40
C TYR A 200 3.32 8.51 -2.38
N GLY A 201 2.37 7.63 -2.67
CA GLY A 201 2.09 6.46 -1.84
C GLY A 201 3.28 5.49 -1.84
N PRO A 202 3.64 4.87 -0.69
CA PRO A 202 4.79 3.96 -0.61
C PRO A 202 4.51 2.56 -1.16
N PHE A 203 3.24 2.20 -1.38
CA PHE A 203 2.85 0.87 -1.82
C PHE A 203 2.84 0.75 -3.35
N PHE A 204 3.33 -0.37 -3.84
CA PHE A 204 3.48 -0.70 -5.25
C PHE A 204 2.45 -1.73 -5.72
N PRO A 205 2.16 -1.72 -7.05
CA PRO A 205 2.69 -0.85 -8.11
C PRO A 205 1.92 0.46 -8.33
N GLY A 206 0.90 0.79 -7.53
CA GLY A 206 -0.05 1.87 -7.77
C GLY A 206 0.37 3.25 -7.31
N THR A 207 1.56 3.72 -7.64
CA THR A 207 2.05 5.07 -7.26
C THR A 207 2.89 5.72 -8.35
N TRP A 208 3.07 7.04 -8.29
CA TRP A 208 3.91 7.79 -9.22
C TRP A 208 4.49 9.07 -8.60
N HIS A 209 5.48 9.64 -9.27
CA HIS A 209 6.02 10.96 -8.94
C HIS A 209 5.32 12.03 -9.74
N ALA A 210 4.85 13.09 -9.09
CA ALA A 210 4.23 14.25 -9.71
C ALA A 210 5.05 15.51 -9.47
N GLY A 211 5.18 16.35 -10.50
CA GLY A 211 5.86 17.64 -10.41
C GLY A 211 7.38 17.56 -10.18
N PRO A 212 8.01 18.66 -9.74
CA PRO A 212 9.44 18.74 -9.54
C PRO A 212 9.89 18.27 -8.15
N GLY A 213 11.19 18.05 -7.98
CA GLY A 213 11.85 17.77 -6.71
C GLY A 213 11.96 16.29 -6.40
N LYS A 214 12.54 15.99 -5.24
CA LYS A 214 12.83 14.65 -4.74
C LYS A 214 11.96 14.40 -3.50
N ARG A 215 11.26 13.25 -3.43
CA ARG A 215 10.30 12.95 -2.37
C ARG A 215 10.57 11.59 -1.75
N LEU A 216 10.19 11.43 -0.47
CA LEU A 216 10.35 10.20 0.29
C LEU A 216 9.05 9.87 1.03
N SER A 217 8.65 8.61 1.06
CA SER A 217 7.54 8.12 1.90
C SER A 217 7.84 6.74 2.48
N VAL A 218 7.07 6.33 3.50
CA VAL A 218 7.25 5.06 4.21
C VAL A 218 5.92 4.35 4.39
N GLY A 219 5.92 3.01 4.27
CA GLY A 219 4.77 2.15 4.55
C GLY A 219 5.15 0.94 5.37
N PHE A 220 4.19 0.40 6.15
CA PHE A 220 4.40 -0.70 7.06
C PHE A 220 3.85 -2.04 6.57
N GLU A 221 4.42 -3.14 7.06
CA GLU A 221 3.80 -4.44 7.20
C GLU A 221 3.43 -4.59 8.68
N GLY A 222 2.15 -4.47 8.99
CA GLY A 222 1.70 -4.31 10.38
C GLY A 222 0.47 -5.13 10.74
N ALA A 223 0.11 -6.18 9.98
CA ALA A 223 -1.02 -7.04 10.32
C ALA A 223 -0.83 -7.77 11.66
N ASN A 224 0.42 -7.96 12.13
CA ASN A 224 0.72 -8.45 13.49
C ASN A 224 0.14 -7.53 14.58
N ILE A 225 0.24 -6.20 14.42
CA ILE A 225 -0.34 -5.24 15.38
C ILE A 225 -1.86 -5.40 15.44
N VAL A 226 -2.51 -5.53 14.27
CA VAL A 226 -3.95 -5.76 14.21
C VAL A 226 -4.32 -7.06 14.91
N GLN A 227 -3.58 -8.14 14.65
CA GLN A 227 -3.77 -9.45 15.27
C GLN A 227 -3.65 -9.38 16.80
N GLU A 228 -2.62 -8.75 17.31
CA GLU A 228 -2.35 -8.65 18.74
C GLU A 228 -3.41 -7.77 19.45
N VAL A 229 -3.83 -6.65 18.86
CA VAL A 229 -4.91 -5.81 19.40
C VAL A 229 -6.23 -6.57 19.41
N PHE A 230 -6.59 -7.24 18.32
CA PHE A 230 -7.86 -7.96 18.23
C PHE A 230 -7.92 -9.16 19.19
N ALA A 231 -6.79 -9.79 19.48
CA ALA A 231 -6.68 -10.85 20.49
C ALA A 231 -7.00 -10.36 21.92
N THR A 232 -6.81 -9.06 22.22
CA THR A 232 -7.09 -8.48 23.54
C THR A 232 -8.46 -7.81 23.65
N THR A 233 -9.00 -7.35 22.52
CA THR A 233 -10.24 -6.56 22.48
C THR A 233 -11.50 -7.41 22.23
N HIS A 234 -11.34 -8.65 21.74
CA HIS A 234 -12.42 -9.65 21.60
C HIS A 234 -13.70 -9.12 20.92
N GLY A 235 -13.57 -8.39 19.80
CA GLY A 235 -14.70 -7.87 19.03
C GLY A 235 -15.34 -6.58 19.58
N ASP A 236 -14.80 -5.98 20.64
CA ASP A 236 -15.24 -4.67 21.11
C ASP A 236 -14.81 -3.58 20.11
N PHE A 237 -15.78 -2.97 19.44
CA PHE A 237 -15.54 -1.98 18.38
C PHE A 237 -14.73 -0.78 18.88
N GLN A 238 -15.23 -0.12 19.92
CA GLN A 238 -14.63 1.15 20.39
C GLN A 238 -13.25 0.94 20.99
N ARG A 239 -13.09 -0.12 21.75
CA ARG A 239 -11.82 -0.50 22.34
C ARG A 239 -10.80 -0.88 21.26
N SER A 240 -11.22 -1.65 20.25
CA SER A 240 -10.36 -2.03 19.12
C SER A 240 -9.87 -0.83 18.33
N VAL A 241 -10.76 0.11 17.99
CA VAL A 241 -10.38 1.36 17.31
C VAL A 241 -9.38 2.15 18.14
N THR A 242 -9.63 2.30 19.44
CA THR A 242 -8.77 3.09 20.32
C THR A 242 -7.38 2.47 20.48
N GLU A 243 -7.31 1.18 20.82
CA GLU A 243 -6.04 0.47 21.04
C GLU A 243 -5.24 0.35 19.73
N LEU A 244 -5.90 0.05 18.61
CA LEU A 244 -5.24 -0.03 17.31
C LEU A 244 -4.68 1.32 16.85
N THR A 245 -5.45 2.40 17.02
CA THR A 245 -4.96 3.77 16.74
C THR A 245 -3.70 4.08 17.55
N GLN A 246 -3.70 3.75 18.85
CA GLN A 246 -2.55 3.99 19.74
C GLN A 246 -1.32 3.22 19.28
N GLN A 247 -1.46 1.92 18.99
CA GLN A 247 -0.35 1.08 18.57
C GLN A 247 0.23 1.52 17.21
N LEU A 248 -0.62 1.76 16.23
CA LEU A 248 -0.19 2.28 14.93
C LEU A 248 0.50 3.65 15.05
N THR A 249 0.00 4.52 15.94
CA THR A 249 0.58 5.85 16.16
C THR A 249 2.03 5.78 16.67
N ILE A 250 2.33 4.86 17.57
CA ILE A 250 3.69 4.69 18.10
C ILE A 250 4.69 4.49 16.97
N HIS A 251 4.40 3.55 16.08
CA HIS A 251 5.31 3.20 14.97
C HIS A 251 5.29 4.25 13.85
N ALA A 252 4.13 4.81 13.54
CA ALA A 252 3.99 5.83 12.51
C ALA A 252 4.73 7.13 12.88
N LYS A 253 4.73 7.54 14.17
CA LYS A 253 5.50 8.69 14.64
C LYS A 253 7.01 8.47 14.55
N VAL A 254 7.49 7.27 14.84
CA VAL A 254 8.91 6.92 14.64
C VAL A 254 9.27 7.02 13.15
N ALA A 255 8.42 6.49 12.25
CA ALA A 255 8.66 6.56 10.82
C ALA A 255 8.62 8.00 10.28
N GLU A 256 7.68 8.82 10.73
CA GLU A 256 7.58 10.24 10.40
C GLU A 256 8.87 10.98 10.80
N SER A 257 9.32 10.82 12.07
CA SER A 257 10.52 11.44 12.57
C SER A 257 11.80 11.03 11.82
N ILE A 258 11.96 9.73 11.51
CA ILE A 258 13.10 9.24 10.71
C ILE A 258 13.03 9.80 9.30
N GLY A 259 11.85 9.71 8.66
CA GLY A 259 11.64 10.15 7.29
C GLY A 259 11.93 11.64 7.12
N GLU A 260 11.43 12.49 8.00
CA GLU A 260 11.66 13.94 7.98
C GLU A 260 13.16 14.28 8.17
N ARG A 261 13.80 13.69 9.18
CA ARG A 261 15.21 13.96 9.48
C ARG A 261 16.12 13.52 8.32
N VAL A 262 15.93 12.32 7.80
CA VAL A 262 16.76 11.78 6.71
C VAL A 262 16.52 12.55 5.42
N ALA A 263 15.28 12.84 5.07
CA ALA A 263 14.95 13.62 3.89
C ALA A 263 15.59 15.01 3.96
N ALA A 264 15.40 15.73 5.07
CA ALA A 264 15.94 17.08 5.24
C ALA A 264 17.47 17.11 5.14
N SER A 265 18.16 16.13 5.72
CA SER A 265 19.63 16.06 5.72
C SER A 265 20.26 15.91 4.34
N GLN A 266 19.47 15.49 3.34
CA GLN A 266 19.94 15.22 1.97
C GLN A 266 19.20 16.06 0.91
N GLY A 267 18.43 17.08 1.30
CA GLY A 267 17.70 17.97 0.39
C GLY A 267 16.48 17.29 -0.28
N TRP A 268 15.86 16.32 0.39
CA TRP A 268 14.61 15.66 -0.01
C TRP A 268 13.43 16.21 0.79
N THR A 269 12.22 15.99 0.30
CA THR A 269 10.99 16.32 1.04
C THR A 269 10.31 15.01 1.47
N PHE A 270 10.04 14.88 2.76
CA PHE A 270 9.24 13.78 3.28
C PHE A 270 7.77 14.02 3.00
N MET A 271 7.11 13.07 2.34
CA MET A 271 5.70 13.17 1.95
C MET A 271 4.76 12.62 3.01
N GLY A 272 5.21 11.66 3.79
CA GLY A 272 4.43 11.10 4.89
C GLY A 272 4.58 9.59 5.04
N VAL A 273 3.74 9.04 5.91
CA VAL A 273 3.62 7.61 6.20
C VAL A 273 2.29 7.11 5.68
N ASP A 274 2.29 5.94 5.07
CA ASP A 274 1.05 5.18 4.90
C ASP A 274 0.92 4.21 6.09
N PRO A 275 0.04 4.48 7.05
CA PRO A 275 -0.10 3.67 8.26
C PRO A 275 -0.92 2.39 8.03
N THR A 276 -1.26 2.06 6.79
CA THR A 276 -1.94 0.81 6.42
C THR A 276 -1.16 -0.39 6.96
N PRO A 277 -1.77 -1.26 7.76
CA PRO A 277 -1.11 -2.47 8.27
C PRO A 277 -1.13 -3.58 7.21
N ALA A 278 -0.25 -3.49 6.19
CA ALA A 278 -0.19 -4.47 5.13
C ALA A 278 0.20 -5.87 5.66
N PRO A 279 -0.37 -6.97 5.12
CA PRO A 279 0.03 -8.34 5.42
C PRO A 279 1.15 -8.83 4.52
N LEU A 280 1.82 -9.92 4.93
CA LEU A 280 2.62 -10.79 4.08
C LEU A 280 2.75 -12.19 4.71
N GLY A 281 2.35 -13.21 3.97
CA GLY A 281 2.50 -14.61 4.38
C GLY A 281 1.73 -14.94 5.65
N ASP A 282 2.47 -15.29 6.70
CA ASP A 282 1.90 -15.67 8.01
C ASP A 282 1.54 -14.43 8.87
N VAL A 283 2.06 -13.24 8.55
CA VAL A 283 1.60 -11.97 9.10
C VAL A 283 0.31 -11.59 8.37
N SER A 284 -0.80 -12.19 8.80
CA SER A 284 -2.05 -12.28 8.05
C SER A 284 -3.11 -11.31 8.54
N MET A 285 -3.63 -10.49 7.64
CA MET A 285 -4.81 -9.66 7.87
C MET A 285 -6.08 -10.52 7.96
N GLY A 286 -6.17 -11.56 7.13
CA GLY A 286 -7.29 -12.51 7.20
C GLY A 286 -7.41 -13.16 8.59
N ALA A 287 -6.29 -13.64 9.15
CA ALA A 287 -6.26 -14.22 10.49
C ALA A 287 -6.59 -13.19 11.57
N ALA A 288 -6.09 -11.96 11.46
CA ALA A 288 -6.41 -10.88 12.39
C ALA A 288 -7.93 -10.58 12.42
N MET A 289 -8.56 -10.48 11.24
CA MET A 289 -10.00 -10.24 11.15
C MET A 289 -10.84 -11.42 11.67
N GLU A 290 -10.37 -12.65 11.49
CA GLU A 290 -11.00 -13.84 12.11
C GLU A 290 -10.91 -13.80 13.64
N THR A 291 -9.79 -13.31 14.19
CA THR A 291 -9.65 -13.11 15.65
C THR A 291 -10.66 -12.10 16.18
N TYR A 292 -10.92 -11.03 15.46
CA TYR A 292 -11.92 -10.02 15.83
C TYR A 292 -13.35 -10.58 15.80
N THR A 293 -13.70 -11.30 14.73
CA THR A 293 -15.08 -11.76 14.49
C THR A 293 -15.42 -13.06 15.19
N GLY A 294 -14.43 -13.88 15.57
CA GLY A 294 -14.63 -15.26 16.00
C GLY A 294 -15.13 -16.20 14.90
N ALA A 295 -15.09 -15.76 13.62
CA ALA A 295 -15.61 -16.48 12.46
C ALA A 295 -14.60 -16.43 11.30
N ARG A 296 -14.82 -17.24 10.26
CA ARG A 296 -13.96 -17.26 9.07
C ARG A 296 -14.06 -15.94 8.34
N PHE A 297 -12.94 -15.48 7.76
CA PHE A 297 -12.95 -14.35 6.84
C PHE A 297 -13.93 -14.60 5.68
N GLY A 298 -14.77 -13.62 5.38
CA GLY A 298 -15.92 -13.76 4.48
C GLY A 298 -17.27 -13.92 5.16
N ALA A 299 -17.29 -14.37 6.43
CA ALA A 299 -18.52 -14.44 7.21
C ALA A 299 -19.00 -13.07 7.67
N SER A 300 -20.26 -13.00 8.13
CA SER A 300 -20.83 -11.79 8.76
C SER A 300 -19.92 -11.29 9.88
N GLY A 301 -19.67 -9.99 9.91
CA GLY A 301 -18.72 -9.31 10.81
C GLY A 301 -17.40 -8.92 10.12
N THR A 302 -17.01 -9.56 9.00
CA THR A 302 -15.80 -9.21 8.26
C THR A 302 -15.81 -7.75 7.81
N LEU A 303 -16.93 -7.24 7.31
CA LEU A 303 -17.09 -5.82 6.94
C LEU A 303 -16.95 -4.89 8.15
N THR A 304 -17.45 -5.29 9.33
CA THR A 304 -17.27 -4.52 10.57
C THR A 304 -15.80 -4.48 10.99
N ALA A 305 -15.08 -5.61 10.92
CA ALA A 305 -13.65 -5.65 11.18
C ALA A 305 -12.87 -4.74 10.23
N ALA A 306 -13.23 -4.71 8.94
CA ALA A 306 -12.65 -3.79 7.95
C ALA A 306 -12.87 -2.31 8.34
N LEU A 307 -14.06 -1.97 8.83
CA LEU A 307 -14.38 -0.61 9.30
C LEU A 307 -13.55 -0.23 10.53
N VAL A 308 -13.38 -1.15 11.50
CA VAL A 308 -12.55 -0.92 12.70
C VAL A 308 -11.12 -0.56 12.30
N ILE A 309 -10.50 -1.38 11.44
CA ILE A 309 -9.12 -1.17 11.00
C ILE A 309 -8.98 0.19 10.31
N THR A 310 -9.89 0.51 9.39
CA THR A 310 -9.84 1.79 8.67
C THR A 310 -10.02 2.98 9.58
N THR A 311 -10.99 2.90 10.47
CA THR A 311 -11.24 3.99 11.42
C THR A 311 -9.99 4.26 12.25
N ALA A 312 -9.31 3.21 12.71
CA ALA A 312 -8.07 3.34 13.45
C ALA A 312 -6.93 3.94 12.60
N VAL A 313 -6.72 3.42 11.39
CA VAL A 313 -5.70 3.91 10.45
C VAL A 313 -5.90 5.38 10.13
N LYS A 314 -7.13 5.81 9.83
CA LYS A 314 -7.45 7.21 9.54
C LYS A 314 -7.24 8.14 10.72
N ALA A 315 -7.34 7.64 11.94
CA ALA A 315 -7.14 8.41 13.18
C ALA A 315 -5.67 8.56 13.58
N VAL A 316 -4.72 7.89 12.92
CA VAL A 316 -3.28 8.02 13.21
C VAL A 316 -2.79 9.44 12.91
N PRO A 317 -2.26 10.19 13.90
CA PRO A 317 -1.95 11.61 13.76
C PRO A 317 -0.53 11.86 13.18
N VAL A 318 -0.33 11.42 11.94
CA VAL A 318 0.87 11.66 11.13
C VAL A 318 0.50 12.28 9.79
N LYS A 319 1.46 12.79 9.06
CA LYS A 319 1.26 13.16 7.66
C LYS A 319 1.00 11.88 6.86
N GLN A 320 -0.26 11.61 6.56
CA GLN A 320 -0.67 10.40 5.85
C GLN A 320 -0.55 10.57 4.33
N VAL A 321 -0.11 9.50 3.67
CA VAL A 321 -0.05 9.36 2.20
C VAL A 321 -0.54 7.97 1.78
N GLY A 322 -0.77 7.78 0.50
CA GLY A 322 -1.13 6.47 -0.05
C GLY A 322 -2.58 6.08 0.20
N TYR A 323 -2.82 4.82 0.49
CA TYR A 323 -4.17 4.28 0.70
C TYR A 323 -4.73 4.66 2.08
N ALA A 324 -3.91 4.62 3.10
CA ALA A 324 -4.26 4.87 4.49
C ALA A 324 -5.55 4.13 4.89
N GLY A 325 -5.54 2.80 4.79
CA GLY A 325 -6.72 1.96 5.01
C GLY A 325 -6.41 0.50 5.29
N LEU A 326 -7.23 -0.42 4.75
CA LEU A 326 -7.08 -1.87 4.89
C LEU A 326 -6.54 -2.48 3.60
N MET A 327 -5.59 -3.39 3.69
CA MET A 327 -5.14 -4.25 2.59
C MET A 327 -5.51 -5.71 2.83
N VAL A 328 -6.16 -6.32 1.84
CA VAL A 328 -6.55 -7.74 1.83
C VAL A 328 -6.12 -8.41 0.51
N PRO A 329 -4.81 -8.45 0.23
CA PRO A 329 -4.28 -9.06 -0.99
C PRO A 329 -4.40 -10.58 -0.91
N VAL A 330 -5.25 -11.16 -1.77
CA VAL A 330 -5.63 -12.58 -1.67
C VAL A 330 -4.44 -13.51 -1.76
N LEU A 331 -3.50 -13.25 -2.66
CA LEU A 331 -2.33 -14.11 -2.88
C LEU A 331 -1.11 -13.74 -2.03
N GLU A 332 -1.08 -12.59 -1.33
CA GLU A 332 0.06 -12.21 -0.47
C GLU A 332 -0.14 -12.59 1.00
N ASP A 333 -1.34 -13.06 1.36
CA ASP A 333 -1.75 -13.44 2.71
C ASP A 333 -2.19 -14.91 2.71
N LYS A 334 -1.48 -15.77 3.43
CA LYS A 334 -1.74 -17.21 3.43
C LYS A 334 -3.15 -17.57 3.91
N ARG A 335 -3.70 -16.83 4.89
CA ARG A 335 -5.05 -17.10 5.37
C ARG A 335 -6.09 -16.67 4.35
N LEU A 336 -5.90 -15.55 3.67
CA LEU A 336 -6.80 -15.12 2.60
C LEU A 336 -6.75 -16.10 1.43
N ALA A 337 -5.56 -16.55 1.01
CA ALA A 337 -5.41 -17.57 -0.04
C ALA A 337 -6.12 -18.89 0.35
N GLN A 338 -6.02 -19.31 1.60
CA GLN A 338 -6.76 -20.48 2.12
C GLN A 338 -8.28 -20.25 2.04
N ARG A 339 -8.78 -19.12 2.53
CA ARG A 339 -10.22 -18.82 2.54
C ARG A 339 -10.79 -18.63 1.15
N TRP A 340 -9.97 -18.13 0.22
CA TRP A 340 -10.31 -18.07 -1.21
C TRP A 340 -10.54 -19.49 -1.76
N ALA A 341 -9.61 -20.41 -1.55
CA ALA A 341 -9.74 -21.81 -1.97
C ALA A 341 -10.99 -22.49 -1.38
N GLU A 342 -11.32 -22.20 -0.12
CA GLU A 342 -12.52 -22.71 0.56
C GLU A 342 -13.83 -22.07 0.05
N GLY A 343 -13.77 -20.99 -0.74
CA GLY A 343 -14.93 -20.25 -1.21
C GLY A 343 -15.65 -19.45 -0.14
N SER A 344 -14.93 -19.04 0.91
CA SER A 344 -15.51 -18.27 2.02
C SER A 344 -15.89 -16.85 1.60
N PHE A 345 -15.28 -16.33 0.54
CA PHE A 345 -15.52 -14.99 -0.03
C PHE A 345 -15.20 -14.99 -1.51
N ASN A 346 -15.64 -13.96 -2.22
CA ASN A 346 -15.46 -13.75 -3.65
C ASN A 346 -15.07 -12.29 -3.97
N THR A 347 -15.02 -11.93 -5.24
CA THR A 347 -14.67 -10.58 -5.73
C THR A 347 -15.65 -9.51 -5.24
N ASP A 348 -16.95 -9.81 -5.20
CA ASP A 348 -17.98 -8.86 -4.76
C ASP A 348 -17.89 -8.59 -3.26
N ASP A 349 -17.52 -9.60 -2.45
CA ASP A 349 -17.25 -9.43 -1.03
C ASP A 349 -16.05 -8.48 -0.80
N LEU A 350 -14.98 -8.62 -1.61
CA LEU A 350 -13.82 -7.71 -1.55
C LEU A 350 -14.20 -6.27 -1.93
N LEU A 351 -15.07 -6.09 -2.92
CA LEU A 351 -15.62 -4.78 -3.26
C LEU A 351 -16.50 -4.21 -2.14
N ALA A 352 -17.32 -5.06 -1.50
CA ALA A 352 -18.11 -4.64 -0.34
C ALA A 352 -17.22 -4.20 0.83
N TYR A 353 -16.15 -4.93 1.15
CA TYR A 353 -15.17 -4.50 2.17
C TYR A 353 -14.46 -3.22 1.74
N SER A 354 -14.18 -3.05 0.45
CA SER A 354 -13.58 -1.84 -0.12
C SER A 354 -14.52 -0.62 -0.03
N ALA A 355 -15.83 -0.81 0.11
CA ALA A 355 -16.78 0.30 0.31
C ALA A 355 -16.57 0.99 1.68
N VAL A 356 -16.34 0.23 2.74
CA VAL A 356 -16.05 0.80 4.07
C VAL A 356 -14.56 1.08 4.24
N CYS A 357 -13.72 0.24 3.70
CA CYS A 357 -12.28 0.47 3.57
C CYS A 357 -11.63 -0.56 2.65
N GLY A 358 -10.50 -0.22 2.13
CA GLY A 358 -9.66 -1.17 1.41
C GLY A 358 -8.82 -0.51 0.36
N THR A 359 -7.99 -1.32 -0.25
CA THR A 359 -7.19 -0.95 -1.41
C THR A 359 -7.83 -1.39 -2.72
N GLY A 360 -9.04 -1.94 -2.69
CA GLY A 360 -9.71 -2.52 -3.84
C GLY A 360 -9.46 -4.03 -3.95
N LEU A 361 -9.34 -4.49 -5.18
CA LEU A 361 -8.98 -5.87 -5.52
C LEU A 361 -7.45 -5.96 -5.63
N ASP A 362 -6.82 -6.67 -4.71
CA ASP A 362 -5.37 -6.77 -4.68
C ASP A 362 -4.92 -8.23 -4.77
N ALA A 363 -4.08 -8.52 -5.77
CA ALA A 363 -3.53 -9.84 -6.07
C ALA A 363 -4.61 -10.94 -6.09
N VAL A 364 -5.74 -10.69 -6.79
CA VAL A 364 -6.88 -11.61 -6.85
C VAL A 364 -6.68 -12.62 -7.98
N PRO A 365 -6.67 -13.95 -7.70
CA PRO A 365 -6.47 -14.97 -8.71
C PRO A 365 -7.73 -15.25 -9.53
N PHE A 366 -7.58 -15.46 -10.83
CA PHE A 366 -8.65 -15.81 -11.76
C PHE A 366 -8.25 -16.99 -12.65
N PRO A 367 -9.22 -17.81 -13.11
CA PRO A 367 -9.00 -18.74 -14.21
C PRO A 367 -8.49 -18.03 -15.46
N GLY A 368 -7.66 -18.73 -16.26
CA GLY A 368 -7.03 -18.14 -17.44
C GLY A 368 -7.96 -17.94 -18.63
N ASP A 369 -9.19 -18.46 -18.56
CA ASP A 369 -10.25 -18.26 -19.55
C ASP A 369 -11.12 -17.02 -19.28
N ILE A 370 -10.81 -16.22 -18.26
CA ILE A 370 -11.47 -14.93 -18.06
C ILE A 370 -11.23 -14.01 -19.25
N SER A 371 -12.30 -13.46 -19.82
CA SER A 371 -12.19 -12.60 -21.00
C SER A 371 -11.72 -11.18 -20.67
N ILE A 372 -11.19 -10.47 -21.67
CA ILE A 372 -10.81 -9.06 -21.56
C ILE A 372 -12.01 -8.22 -21.10
N GLU A 373 -13.19 -8.48 -21.65
CA GLU A 373 -14.42 -7.75 -21.32
C GLU A 373 -14.86 -8.00 -19.87
N GLN A 374 -14.64 -9.21 -19.35
CA GLN A 374 -14.95 -9.52 -17.95
C GLN A 374 -13.99 -8.82 -17.02
N MET A 375 -12.67 -8.83 -17.30
CA MET A 375 -11.66 -8.07 -16.53
C MET A 375 -11.94 -6.58 -16.60
N ALA A 376 -12.34 -6.04 -17.76
CA ALA A 376 -12.72 -4.63 -17.90
C ALA A 376 -13.95 -4.27 -17.05
N ARG A 377 -14.96 -5.14 -16.96
CA ARG A 377 -16.12 -4.93 -16.06
C ARG A 377 -15.68 -4.90 -14.59
N ILE A 378 -14.86 -5.85 -14.16
CA ILE A 378 -14.31 -5.86 -12.77
C ILE A 378 -13.53 -4.57 -12.46
N MET A 379 -12.67 -4.14 -13.38
CA MET A 379 -11.96 -2.86 -13.23
C MET A 379 -12.91 -1.65 -13.22
N GLY A 380 -14.00 -1.71 -14.01
CA GLY A 380 -15.05 -0.71 -14.02
C GLY A 380 -15.78 -0.59 -12.68
N ASP A 381 -16.04 -1.71 -12.01
CA ASP A 381 -16.67 -1.73 -10.68
C ASP A 381 -15.74 -1.12 -9.63
N VAL A 382 -14.44 -1.44 -9.66
CA VAL A 382 -13.43 -0.79 -8.81
C VAL A 382 -13.38 0.73 -9.06
N ALA A 383 -13.36 1.15 -10.32
CA ALA A 383 -13.34 2.56 -10.71
C ALA A 383 -14.60 3.29 -10.25
N SER A 384 -15.77 2.67 -10.41
CA SER A 384 -17.07 3.21 -10.01
C SER A 384 -17.15 3.42 -8.49
N LEU A 385 -16.72 2.41 -7.72
CA LEU A 385 -16.67 2.47 -6.27
C LEU A 385 -15.71 3.56 -5.79
N ALA A 386 -14.49 3.60 -6.35
CA ALA A 386 -13.47 4.59 -6.01
C ALA A 386 -13.95 6.01 -6.30
N TRP A 387 -14.50 6.24 -7.51
CA TRP A 387 -14.97 7.55 -7.93
C TRP A 387 -16.17 8.03 -7.12
N LYS A 388 -17.12 7.14 -6.82
CA LYS A 388 -18.30 7.44 -6.00
C LYS A 388 -17.93 7.91 -4.59
N TRP A 389 -17.00 7.22 -3.95
CA TRP A 389 -16.62 7.47 -2.56
C TRP A 389 -15.36 8.33 -2.40
N LYS A 390 -14.77 8.81 -3.52
CA LYS A 390 -13.55 9.64 -3.53
C LYS A 390 -12.43 9.03 -2.70
N LYS A 391 -12.21 7.75 -2.89
CA LYS A 391 -11.23 6.98 -2.12
C LYS A 391 -10.27 6.21 -3.04
N PRO A 392 -8.98 6.06 -2.66
CA PRO A 392 -8.01 5.31 -3.45
C PRO A 392 -8.33 3.82 -3.44
N LEU A 393 -8.49 3.23 -4.62
CA LEU A 393 -8.61 1.79 -4.83
C LEU A 393 -7.72 1.35 -5.99
N SER A 394 -7.46 0.05 -6.09
CA SER A 394 -6.75 -0.57 -7.20
C SER A 394 -7.39 -1.87 -7.64
N ALA A 395 -7.12 -2.28 -8.87
CA ALA A 395 -7.47 -3.58 -9.43
C ALA A 395 -6.18 -4.27 -9.89
N ARG A 396 -5.73 -5.26 -9.12
CA ARG A 396 -4.55 -6.09 -9.38
C ARG A 396 -5.01 -7.52 -9.58
N LEU A 397 -5.26 -7.88 -10.83
CA LEU A 397 -5.84 -9.15 -11.22
C LEU A 397 -4.73 -10.13 -11.62
N GLN A 398 -4.84 -11.40 -11.21
CA GLN A 398 -3.86 -12.45 -11.44
C GLN A 398 -4.50 -13.65 -12.16
N PRO A 399 -4.87 -13.53 -13.45
CA PRO A 399 -5.30 -14.68 -14.23
C PRO A 399 -4.15 -15.67 -14.46
N VAL A 400 -4.44 -16.97 -14.54
CA VAL A 400 -3.44 -18.03 -14.70
C VAL A 400 -3.65 -18.77 -16.01
N GLN A 401 -2.71 -18.61 -16.94
CA GLN A 401 -2.77 -19.21 -18.28
C GLN A 401 -3.05 -20.70 -18.25
N GLY A 402 -4.08 -21.12 -19.01
CA GLY A 402 -4.44 -22.52 -19.17
C GLY A 402 -5.15 -23.18 -17.98
N ALA A 403 -5.20 -22.50 -16.83
CA ALA A 403 -5.88 -23.01 -15.64
C ALA A 403 -7.37 -22.65 -15.62
N LYS A 404 -8.19 -23.52 -15.05
CA LYS A 404 -9.64 -23.39 -14.92
C LYS A 404 -10.05 -23.28 -13.44
N ALA A 405 -11.30 -22.94 -13.21
CA ALA A 405 -11.89 -23.03 -11.88
C ALA A 405 -11.73 -24.45 -11.31
N GLY A 406 -11.25 -24.57 -10.09
CA GLY A 406 -10.89 -25.84 -9.42
C GLY A 406 -9.40 -26.20 -9.52
N ASP A 407 -8.65 -25.63 -10.45
CA ASP A 407 -7.20 -25.88 -10.55
C ASP A 407 -6.43 -25.11 -9.49
N ALA A 408 -5.29 -25.67 -9.05
CA ALA A 408 -4.35 -24.99 -8.18
C ALA A 408 -3.47 -24.03 -8.98
N THR A 409 -3.21 -22.83 -8.44
CA THR A 409 -2.20 -21.92 -9.00
C THR A 409 -0.79 -22.50 -8.80
N GLN A 410 0.17 -22.09 -9.66
CA GLN A 410 1.54 -22.57 -9.63
C GLN A 410 2.53 -21.40 -9.73
N PHE A 411 2.30 -20.35 -8.93
CA PHE A 411 3.22 -19.22 -8.84
C PHE A 411 4.55 -19.67 -8.23
N ASN A 412 5.64 -19.15 -8.75
CA ASN A 412 7.00 -19.32 -8.24
C ASN A 412 7.54 -17.96 -7.79
N SER A 413 6.93 -17.38 -6.77
CA SER A 413 7.27 -16.07 -6.22
C SER A 413 7.30 -16.14 -4.70
N PRO A 414 8.24 -15.49 -4.01
CA PRO A 414 8.25 -15.45 -2.56
C PRO A 414 7.11 -14.60 -1.98
N TYR A 415 6.39 -13.87 -2.81
CA TYR A 415 5.30 -12.97 -2.41
C TYR A 415 3.91 -13.52 -2.74
N LEU A 416 3.79 -14.54 -3.60
CA LEU A 416 2.51 -15.10 -4.04
C LEU A 416 2.31 -16.51 -3.47
N PHE A 417 1.29 -16.69 -2.65
CA PHE A 417 0.92 -17.98 -2.08
C PHE A 417 -0.09 -18.69 -2.97
N ASN A 418 0.20 -19.93 -3.31
CA ASN A 418 -0.65 -20.72 -4.19
C ASN A 418 -1.99 -21.05 -3.52
N THR A 419 -3.06 -21.03 -4.33
CA THR A 419 -4.44 -21.27 -3.92
C THR A 419 -5.19 -22.03 -5.02
N THR A 420 -6.45 -22.39 -4.77
CA THR A 420 -7.36 -22.95 -5.77
C THR A 420 -8.12 -21.83 -6.47
N LEU A 421 -8.13 -21.85 -7.79
CA LEU A 421 -8.89 -20.89 -8.60
C LEU A 421 -10.39 -21.08 -8.44
N ARG A 422 -11.12 -19.99 -8.38
CA ARG A 422 -12.58 -19.98 -8.24
C ARG A 422 -13.26 -19.48 -9.52
N PRO A 423 -14.51 -19.89 -9.79
CA PRO A 423 -15.32 -19.21 -10.81
C PRO A 423 -15.44 -17.72 -10.50
N TYR A 424 -15.58 -16.90 -11.54
CA TYR A 424 -15.73 -15.44 -11.47
C TYR A 424 -17.13 -15.02 -11.88
#